data_f57dff7b1887c898b438372f7059557d
#
_entry.id   f57dff7b1887c898b438372f7059557d
#
_cell.length_a   1.000
_cell.length_b   1.000
_cell.length_c   1.000
_cell.angle_alpha   90.00
_cell.angle_beta   90.00
_cell.angle_gamma   90.00
#
_symmetry.space_group_name_H-M   'P 1'
#
loop_
_entity.id
_entity.type
_entity.pdbx_description
1 polymer ?
#
loop_
_entity_poly.entity_id
_entity_poly.type
_entity_poly.pdbx_seq_one_letter_code
_entity_poly.pdbx_strand_id
1 'polypeptide(L)'
;MFLEAGTTAKIFEFYAENLRGSLFTGFLALGGFLMSAKTFIIVNMKKEVYDSAKYKQDWLDGMELNGPENYPPLFRPLRRLSNILFYTISFSFLASIAQLTIGLYESVPSVMVCSFLVILAISFLMLSLYLIKKNLATMFDYLDKSHDPVLPLGDD
;
A
#
# COMPACT_ATOMS: atom_id res chain seq x y z
N MET A 1 -8.01 34.39 26.65
CA MET A 1 -9.31 33.71 26.38
C MET A 1 -9.95 34.17 25.07
N PHE A 2 -10.12 35.49 24.79
CA PHE A 2 -10.72 35.96 23.52
C PHE A 2 -9.84 35.75 22.28
N LEU A 3 -8.53 35.81 22.39
CA LEU A 3 -7.58 35.59 21.28
C LEU A 3 -7.54 34.13 20.80
N GLU A 4 -7.70 33.16 21.71
CA GLU A 4 -7.76 31.72 21.36
C GLU A 4 -9.04 31.33 20.61
N ALA A 5 -10.19 31.89 21.03
CA ALA A 5 -11.47 31.65 20.37
C ALA A 5 -11.48 32.11 18.90
N GLY A 6 -10.85 33.28 18.62
CA GLY A 6 -10.74 33.80 17.26
C GLY A 6 -9.79 32.99 16.38
N THR A 7 -8.73 32.38 16.93
CA THR A 7 -7.77 31.56 16.21
C THR A 7 -8.37 30.19 15.88
N THR A 8 -9.08 29.58 16.82
CA THR A 8 -9.74 28.27 16.61
C THR A 8 -10.86 28.36 15.57
N ALA A 9 -11.65 29.44 15.58
CA ALA A 9 -12.68 29.67 14.57
C ALA A 9 -12.07 29.79 13.15
N LYS A 10 -10.97 30.52 12.98
CA LYS A 10 -10.29 30.65 11.69
C LYS A 10 -9.69 29.34 11.18
N ILE A 11 -9.13 28.51 12.07
CA ILE A 11 -8.60 27.19 11.70
C ILE A 11 -9.74 26.29 11.21
N PHE A 12 -10.87 26.30 11.90
CA PHE A 12 -12.04 25.51 11.51
C PHE A 12 -12.60 25.97 10.16
N GLU A 13 -12.79 27.26 9.97
CA GLU A 13 -13.27 27.86 8.73
C GLU A 13 -12.36 27.51 7.56
N PHE A 14 -11.04 27.68 7.70
CA PHE A 14 -10.06 27.29 6.68
C PHE A 14 -10.15 25.79 6.35
N TYR A 15 -10.24 24.93 7.36
CA TYR A 15 -10.36 23.48 7.16
C TYR A 15 -11.67 23.15 6.44
N ALA A 16 -12.80 23.69 6.88
CA ALA A 16 -14.11 23.40 6.34
C ALA A 16 -14.26 23.82 4.86
N GLU A 17 -13.75 25.02 4.53
CA GLU A 17 -13.87 25.57 3.19
C GLU A 17 -12.85 24.99 2.19
N ASN A 18 -11.59 24.80 2.62
CA ASN A 18 -10.49 24.50 1.69
C ASN A 18 -10.02 23.04 1.71
N LEU A 19 -10.05 22.38 2.88
CA LEU A 19 -9.43 21.06 3.04
C LEU A 19 -10.43 19.91 3.05
N ARG A 20 -11.54 20.04 3.73
CA ARG A 20 -12.50 18.93 3.95
C ARG A 20 -12.98 18.29 2.66
N GLY A 21 -13.49 19.08 1.72
CA GLY A 21 -13.98 18.59 0.43
C GLY A 21 -12.89 17.94 -0.43
N SER A 22 -11.73 18.57 -0.47
CA SER A 22 -10.57 18.09 -1.22
C SER A 22 -10.03 16.77 -0.63
N LEU A 23 -9.95 16.66 0.69
CA LEU A 23 -9.53 15.44 1.38
C LEU A 23 -10.54 14.31 1.18
N PHE A 24 -11.84 14.59 1.30
CA PHE A 24 -12.89 13.61 1.01
C PHE A 24 -12.75 13.04 -0.39
N THR A 25 -12.75 13.91 -1.40
CA THR A 25 -12.71 13.49 -2.82
C THR A 25 -11.38 12.80 -3.15
N GLY A 26 -10.26 13.35 -2.66
CA GLY A 26 -8.93 12.79 -2.89
C GLY A 26 -8.78 11.38 -2.32
N PHE A 27 -9.15 11.15 -1.07
CA PHE A 27 -9.06 9.82 -0.47
C PHE A 27 -10.08 8.82 -1.01
N LEU A 28 -11.26 9.27 -1.41
CA LEU A 28 -12.24 8.43 -2.08
C LEU A 28 -11.72 7.95 -3.44
N ALA A 29 -11.17 8.86 -4.24
CA ALA A 29 -10.58 8.54 -5.55
C ALA A 29 -9.35 7.62 -5.40
N LEU A 30 -8.45 7.91 -4.45
CA LEU A 30 -7.29 7.05 -4.17
C LEU A 30 -7.71 5.65 -3.71
N GLY A 31 -8.69 5.54 -2.82
CA GLY A 31 -9.21 4.24 -2.36
C GLY A 31 -9.75 3.40 -3.50
N GLY A 32 -10.56 4.00 -4.39
CA GLY A 32 -11.11 3.34 -5.58
C GLY A 32 -10.03 2.91 -6.57
N PHE A 33 -9.06 3.77 -6.86
CA PHE A 33 -7.92 3.45 -7.71
C PHE A 33 -7.08 2.30 -7.14
N LEU A 34 -6.74 2.37 -5.85
CA LEU A 34 -5.94 1.34 -5.19
C LEU A 34 -6.65 -0.02 -5.13
N MET A 35 -7.98 -0.04 -5.05
CA MET A 35 -8.76 -1.28 -5.08
C MET A 35 -8.60 -1.99 -6.43
N SER A 36 -8.68 -1.25 -7.53
CA SER A 36 -8.45 -1.78 -8.88
C SER A 36 -6.98 -2.19 -9.09
N ALA A 37 -6.06 -1.32 -8.70
CA ALA A 37 -4.62 -1.57 -8.80
C ALA A 37 -4.18 -2.80 -7.98
N LYS A 38 -4.75 -3.01 -6.78
CA LYS A 38 -4.48 -4.18 -5.95
C LYS A 38 -4.73 -5.48 -6.71
N THR A 39 -5.90 -5.61 -7.32
CA THR A 39 -6.28 -6.82 -8.05
C THR A 39 -5.33 -7.07 -9.22
N PHE A 40 -5.04 -6.04 -10.00
CA PHE A 40 -4.10 -6.12 -11.12
C PHE A 40 -2.69 -6.53 -10.69
N ILE A 41 -2.12 -5.88 -9.68
CA ILE A 41 -0.77 -6.17 -9.17
C ILE A 41 -0.69 -7.60 -8.63
N ILE A 42 -1.65 -8.01 -7.81
CA ILE A 42 -1.63 -9.35 -7.17
C ILE A 42 -1.75 -10.46 -8.22
N VAL A 43 -2.64 -10.31 -9.20
CA VAL A 43 -2.84 -11.32 -10.26
C VAL A 43 -1.60 -11.41 -11.15
N ASN A 44 -1.04 -10.29 -11.59
CA ASN A 44 0.14 -10.29 -12.46
C ASN A 44 1.37 -10.84 -11.73
N MET A 45 1.64 -10.38 -10.50
CA MET A 45 2.76 -10.89 -9.72
C MET A 45 2.63 -12.40 -9.46
N LYS A 46 1.41 -12.89 -9.20
CA LYS A 46 1.21 -14.33 -9.03
C LYS A 46 1.60 -15.08 -10.29
N LYS A 47 1.11 -14.67 -11.46
CA LYS A 47 1.36 -15.36 -12.73
C LYS A 47 2.82 -15.27 -13.17
N GLU A 48 3.39 -14.08 -13.18
CA GLU A 48 4.71 -13.82 -13.77
C GLU A 48 5.87 -14.26 -12.87
N VAL A 49 5.71 -14.17 -11.55
CA VAL A 49 6.80 -14.47 -10.59
C VAL A 49 6.56 -15.78 -9.88
N TYR A 50 5.48 -15.84 -9.10
CA TYR A 50 5.28 -16.92 -8.13
C TYR A 50 4.86 -18.27 -8.77
N ASP A 51 4.24 -18.23 -9.94
CA ASP A 51 3.89 -19.44 -10.69
C ASP A 51 5.02 -19.89 -11.65
N SER A 52 6.10 -19.10 -11.81
CA SER A 52 7.26 -19.45 -12.63
C SER A 52 7.97 -20.70 -12.07
N ALA A 53 8.44 -21.57 -12.97
CA ALA A 53 9.16 -22.79 -12.59
C ALA A 53 10.44 -22.46 -11.80
N LYS A 54 11.17 -21.40 -12.21
CA LYS A 54 12.40 -20.97 -11.58
C LYS A 54 12.18 -20.52 -10.14
N TYR A 55 11.16 -19.68 -9.87
CA TYR A 55 10.87 -19.24 -8.51
C TYR A 55 10.52 -20.42 -7.59
N LYS A 56 9.75 -21.40 -8.10
CA LYS A 56 9.39 -22.60 -7.36
C LYS A 56 10.61 -23.46 -7.06
N GLN A 57 11.53 -23.57 -8.00
CA GLN A 57 12.77 -24.32 -7.84
C GLN A 57 13.69 -23.65 -6.82
N ASP A 58 13.96 -22.35 -6.95
CA ASP A 58 14.76 -21.57 -5.99
C ASP A 58 14.17 -21.66 -4.57
N TRP A 59 12.84 -21.69 -4.47
CA TRP A 59 12.16 -21.86 -3.19
C TRP A 59 12.36 -23.27 -2.60
N LEU A 60 12.29 -24.34 -3.43
CA LEU A 60 12.55 -25.71 -3.01
C LEU A 60 13.99 -25.90 -2.56
N ASP A 61 14.94 -25.41 -3.33
CA ASP A 61 16.36 -25.46 -3.01
C ASP A 61 16.65 -24.74 -1.68
N GLY A 62 16.02 -23.57 -1.47
CA GLY A 62 16.11 -22.83 -0.22
C GLY A 62 15.49 -23.58 0.97
N MET A 63 14.42 -24.34 0.75
CA MET A 63 13.77 -25.15 1.77
C MET A 63 14.61 -26.37 2.15
N GLU A 64 15.29 -27.00 1.19
CA GLU A 64 16.22 -28.11 1.46
C GLU A 64 17.42 -27.67 2.29
N LEU A 65 17.97 -26.48 2.01
CA LEU A 65 19.14 -25.93 2.73
C LEU A 65 18.81 -25.52 4.17
N ASN A 66 17.61 -24.95 4.42
CA ASN A 66 17.26 -24.36 5.73
C ASN A 66 16.33 -25.20 6.59
N GLY A 67 15.85 -26.33 6.06
CA GLY A 67 14.87 -27.20 6.71
C GLY A 67 13.41 -26.74 6.51
N PRO A 68 12.47 -27.68 6.33
CA PRO A 68 11.07 -27.37 5.99
C PRO A 68 10.33 -26.60 7.10
N GLU A 69 10.73 -26.75 8.37
CA GLU A 69 10.06 -26.11 9.49
C GLU A 69 10.38 -24.61 9.62
N ASN A 70 11.56 -24.18 9.14
CA ASN A 70 12.05 -22.81 9.28
C ASN A 70 11.88 -21.97 8.00
N TYR A 71 11.45 -22.58 6.89
CA TYR A 71 11.38 -21.86 5.63
C TYR A 71 10.00 -21.19 5.41
N PRO A 72 9.97 -19.91 5.00
CA PRO A 72 8.71 -19.18 4.84
C PRO A 72 7.86 -19.73 3.69
N PRO A 73 6.52 -19.72 3.79
CA PRO A 73 5.65 -20.18 2.71
C PRO A 73 5.85 -19.37 1.43
N LEU A 74 5.76 -20.06 0.29
CA LEU A 74 6.02 -19.56 -1.07
C LEU A 74 5.37 -18.19 -1.36
N PHE A 75 4.12 -17.99 -0.96
CA PHE A 75 3.35 -16.76 -1.21
C PHE A 75 3.40 -15.74 -0.07
N ARG A 76 4.32 -15.87 0.89
CA ARG A 76 4.40 -14.96 2.04
C ARG A 76 4.58 -13.48 1.63
N PRO A 77 5.47 -13.12 0.67
CA PRO A 77 5.64 -11.73 0.25
C PRO A 77 4.37 -11.17 -0.40
N LEU A 78 3.71 -11.95 -1.25
CA LEU A 78 2.49 -11.57 -1.94
C LEU A 78 1.33 -11.35 -0.96
N ARG A 79 1.19 -12.23 0.03
CA ARG A 79 0.18 -12.09 1.09
C ARG A 79 0.41 -10.83 1.92
N ARG A 80 1.68 -10.54 2.26
CA ARG A 80 2.03 -9.32 2.99
C ARG A 80 1.67 -8.05 2.20
N LEU A 81 2.01 -8.02 0.90
CA LEU A 81 1.65 -6.92 0.01
C LEU A 81 0.13 -6.75 -0.07
N SER A 82 -0.61 -7.85 -0.28
CA SER A 82 -2.08 -7.83 -0.34
C SER A 82 -2.72 -7.27 0.93
N ASN A 83 -2.22 -7.66 2.10
CA ASN A 83 -2.75 -7.17 3.38
C ASN A 83 -2.48 -5.67 3.57
N ILE A 84 -1.29 -5.21 3.25
CA ILE A 84 -0.95 -3.78 3.39
C ILE A 84 -1.78 -2.92 2.42
N LEU A 85 -1.95 -3.36 1.18
CA LEU A 85 -2.84 -2.70 0.22
C LEU A 85 -4.29 -2.67 0.73
N PHE A 86 -4.77 -3.75 1.34
CA PHE A 86 -6.10 -3.77 1.94
C PHE A 86 -6.25 -2.74 3.06
N TYR A 87 -5.28 -2.66 3.97
CA TYR A 87 -5.31 -1.65 5.04
C TYR A 87 -5.23 -0.22 4.47
N THR A 88 -4.39 0.01 3.47
CA THR A 88 -4.28 1.34 2.82
C THR A 88 -5.62 1.77 2.21
N ILE A 89 -6.30 0.88 1.49
CA ILE A 89 -7.62 1.13 0.92
C ILE A 89 -8.63 1.42 2.04
N SER A 90 -8.66 0.59 3.08
CA SER A 90 -9.59 0.73 4.20
C SER A 90 -9.40 2.06 4.93
N PHE A 91 -8.15 2.46 5.21
CA PHE A 91 -7.87 3.75 5.84
C PHE A 91 -8.16 4.94 4.92
N SER A 92 -7.99 4.81 3.61
CA SER A 92 -8.37 5.85 2.65
C SER A 92 -9.88 6.09 2.67
N PHE A 93 -10.69 5.04 2.62
CA PHE A 93 -12.14 5.17 2.75
C PHE A 93 -12.57 5.69 4.12
N LEU A 94 -11.96 5.20 5.19
CA LEU A 94 -12.26 5.68 6.55
C LEU A 94 -11.93 7.16 6.70
N ALA A 95 -10.78 7.62 6.21
CA ALA A 95 -10.41 9.03 6.20
C ALA A 95 -11.41 9.86 5.39
N SER A 96 -11.84 9.38 4.22
CA SER A 96 -12.85 10.04 3.39
C SER A 96 -14.20 10.17 4.14
N ILE A 97 -14.72 9.09 4.68
CA ILE A 97 -15.99 9.07 5.42
C ILE A 97 -15.92 9.99 6.64
N ALA A 98 -14.80 9.99 7.37
CA ALA A 98 -14.61 10.83 8.54
C ALA A 98 -14.72 12.34 8.20
N GLN A 99 -14.27 12.76 7.00
CA GLN A 99 -14.42 14.15 6.56
C GLN A 99 -15.89 14.55 6.41
N LEU A 100 -16.76 13.62 5.96
CA LEU A 100 -18.19 13.89 5.80
C LEU A 100 -19.01 13.73 7.07
N THR A 101 -18.52 12.98 8.05
CA THR A 101 -19.25 12.72 9.31
C THR A 101 -18.72 13.57 10.44
N ILE A 102 -17.53 13.20 10.94
CA ILE A 102 -16.88 13.88 12.07
C ILE A 102 -16.46 15.29 11.70
N GLY A 103 -15.98 15.51 10.48
CA GLY A 103 -15.53 16.82 9.98
C GLY A 103 -16.66 17.86 9.81
N LEU A 104 -17.93 17.47 9.94
CA LEU A 104 -19.05 18.41 9.96
C LEU A 104 -19.26 19.09 11.31
N TYR A 105 -18.76 18.50 12.38
CA TYR A 105 -18.86 19.10 13.71
C TYR A 105 -17.87 20.27 13.86
N GLU A 106 -18.38 21.46 14.15
CA GLU A 106 -17.59 22.68 14.39
C GLU A 106 -16.86 22.63 15.73
N SER A 107 -15.93 21.70 15.86
CA SER A 107 -15.14 21.51 17.06
C SER A 107 -13.67 21.20 16.76
N VAL A 108 -12.78 21.71 17.58
CA VAL A 108 -11.33 21.45 17.45
C VAL A 108 -11.02 19.94 17.55
N PRO A 109 -11.62 19.17 18.46
CA PRO A 109 -11.40 17.73 18.51
C PRO A 109 -11.77 17.01 17.21
N SER A 110 -12.83 17.43 16.51
CA SER A 110 -13.22 16.85 15.21
C SER A 110 -12.13 17.05 14.16
N VAL A 111 -11.59 18.25 14.04
CA VAL A 111 -10.49 18.54 13.10
C VAL A 111 -9.26 17.72 13.45
N MET A 112 -8.91 17.57 14.73
CA MET A 112 -7.78 16.75 15.17
C MET A 112 -7.93 15.28 14.79
N VAL A 113 -9.11 14.70 15.02
CA VAL A 113 -9.41 13.29 14.66
C VAL A 113 -9.35 13.11 13.15
N CYS A 114 -9.97 14.00 12.36
CA CYS A 114 -9.92 13.94 10.91
C CYS A 114 -8.48 14.06 10.38
N SER A 115 -7.69 14.98 10.91
CA SER A 115 -6.29 15.17 10.54
C SER A 115 -5.43 13.95 10.89
N PHE A 116 -5.66 13.35 12.06
CA PHE A 116 -4.98 12.12 12.45
C PHE A 116 -5.26 10.96 11.49
N LEU A 117 -6.53 10.76 11.09
CA LEU A 117 -6.90 9.73 10.12
C LEU A 117 -6.26 9.99 8.74
N VAL A 118 -6.15 11.24 8.31
CA VAL A 118 -5.47 11.63 7.08
C VAL A 118 -3.99 11.26 7.14
N ILE A 119 -3.30 11.63 8.22
CA ILE A 119 -1.87 11.30 8.41
C ILE A 119 -1.66 9.79 8.41
N LEU A 120 -2.53 9.05 9.08
CA LEU A 120 -2.49 7.58 9.11
C LEU A 120 -2.68 6.98 7.71
N ALA A 121 -3.67 7.46 6.95
CA ALA A 121 -3.93 7.01 5.57
C ALA A 121 -2.73 7.30 4.66
N ILE A 122 -2.12 8.48 4.75
CA ILE A 122 -0.91 8.84 4.00
C ILE A 122 0.26 7.92 4.37
N SER A 123 0.44 7.62 5.66
CA SER A 123 1.51 6.73 6.12
C SER A 123 1.36 5.32 5.54
N PHE A 124 0.15 4.76 5.53
CA PHE A 124 -0.12 3.48 4.87
C PHE A 124 0.05 3.52 3.36
N LEU A 125 -0.29 4.63 2.71
CA LEU A 125 -0.06 4.85 1.29
C LEU A 125 1.44 4.79 0.96
N MET A 126 2.27 5.53 1.70
CA MET A 126 3.73 5.53 1.49
C MET A 126 4.34 4.16 1.72
N LEU A 127 3.88 3.44 2.76
CA LEU A 127 4.30 2.07 3.01
C LEU A 127 3.91 1.13 1.87
N SER A 128 2.70 1.26 1.32
CA SER A 128 2.24 0.48 0.17
C SER A 128 3.09 0.73 -1.07
N LEU A 129 3.38 1.99 -1.39
CA LEU A 129 4.24 2.35 -2.53
C LEU A 129 5.65 1.79 -2.39
N TYR A 130 6.23 1.87 -1.19
CA TYR A 130 7.53 1.28 -0.92
C TYR A 130 7.54 -0.24 -1.15
N LEU A 131 6.52 -0.96 -0.66
CA LEU A 131 6.40 -2.40 -0.84
C LEU A 131 6.14 -2.80 -2.28
N ILE A 132 5.30 -2.06 -3.01
CA ILE A 132 5.09 -2.28 -4.45
C ILE A 132 6.43 -2.13 -5.18
N LYS A 133 7.16 -1.04 -4.95
CA LYS A 133 8.49 -0.82 -5.56
C LYS A 133 9.44 -1.98 -5.27
N LYS A 134 9.53 -2.43 -4.01
CA LYS A 134 10.40 -3.55 -3.63
C LYS A 134 10.01 -4.86 -4.32
N ASN A 135 8.71 -5.17 -4.36
CA ASN A 135 8.24 -6.40 -5.02
C ASN A 135 8.42 -6.35 -6.54
N LEU A 136 8.21 -5.19 -7.18
CA LEU A 136 8.47 -5.01 -8.61
C LEU A 136 9.96 -5.17 -8.93
N ALA A 137 10.86 -4.63 -8.12
CA ALA A 137 12.30 -4.83 -8.31
C ALA A 137 12.66 -6.32 -8.28
N THR A 138 12.14 -7.06 -7.31
CA THR A 138 12.32 -8.52 -7.25
C THR A 138 11.76 -9.22 -8.49
N MET A 139 10.60 -8.79 -8.98
CA MET A 139 10.00 -9.33 -10.20
C MET A 139 10.92 -9.13 -11.41
N PHE A 140 11.46 -7.94 -11.61
CA PHE A 140 12.35 -7.65 -12.72
C PHE A 140 13.64 -8.47 -12.63
N ASP A 141 14.23 -8.62 -11.44
CA ASP A 141 15.40 -9.47 -11.22
C ASP A 141 15.16 -10.92 -11.64
N TYR A 142 13.95 -11.45 -11.38
CA TYR A 142 13.59 -12.81 -11.82
C TYR A 142 13.36 -12.91 -13.33
N LEU A 143 12.74 -11.90 -13.95
CA LEU A 143 12.52 -11.86 -15.40
C LEU A 143 13.85 -11.75 -16.15
N ASP A 144 14.75 -10.89 -15.72
CA ASP A 144 16.07 -10.74 -16.33
C ASP A 144 16.87 -12.04 -16.27
N LYS A 145 16.91 -12.69 -15.11
CA LYS A 145 17.58 -14.00 -14.96
C LYS A 145 16.94 -15.12 -15.77
N SER A 146 15.66 -15.01 -16.09
CA SER A 146 14.97 -16.03 -16.91
C SER A 146 15.21 -15.84 -18.41
N HIS A 147 15.66 -14.65 -18.84
CA HIS A 147 15.96 -14.32 -20.22
C HIS A 147 17.46 -14.34 -20.56
N ASP A 148 18.35 -14.51 -19.57
CA ASP A 148 19.76 -14.76 -19.85
C ASP A 148 19.89 -16.06 -20.66
N PRO A 149 20.31 -16.02 -21.92
CA PRO A 149 20.60 -17.23 -22.68
C PRO A 149 21.74 -17.93 -21.94
N VAL A 150 21.48 -19.16 -21.50
CA VAL A 150 22.56 -20.07 -21.08
C VAL A 150 23.51 -20.12 -22.26
N LEU A 151 24.65 -19.44 -22.19
CA LEU A 151 25.74 -19.58 -23.15
C LEU A 151 26.03 -21.08 -23.18
N PRO A 152 25.96 -21.74 -24.37
CA PRO A 152 26.34 -23.14 -24.45
C PRO A 152 27.78 -23.23 -23.99
N LEU A 153 27.99 -23.98 -22.90
CA LEU A 153 29.33 -24.38 -22.48
C LEU A 153 29.94 -25.04 -23.73
N GLY A 154 30.95 -24.35 -24.30
CA GLY A 154 31.67 -24.85 -25.45
C GLY A 154 32.18 -26.25 -25.12
N ASP A 155 31.78 -27.22 -25.94
CA ASP A 155 32.41 -28.53 -25.99
C ASP A 155 33.83 -28.29 -26.55
N ASP A 156 34.83 -28.32 -25.67
CA ASP A 156 36.23 -28.55 -26.00
C ASP A 156 36.65 -29.98 -25.66
#